data_db6df2fdb424d45c4c6d3eca0d658787
#
_entry.id   db6df2fdb424d45c4c6d3eca0d658787
#
_cell.length_a   1.000
_cell.length_b   1.000
_cell.length_c   1.000
_cell.angle_alpha   90.00
_cell.angle_beta   90.00
_cell.angle_gamma   90.00
#
_symmetry.space_group_name_H-M   'P 1'
#
loop_
_entity.id
_entity.type
_entity.pdbx_description
1 polymer ?
#
loop_
_entity_poly.entity_id
_entity_poly.type
_entity_poly.pdbx_seq_one_letter_code
_entity_poly.pdbx_strand_id
1 'polypeptide(L)'
;MTQVEDALDIIYTKYMKALISYPDEIHRAETYFFPRGAFRELLLNALIHKDYTKPYPIQILIYKDKIDIWNIGEMPETVKIEDLYKLHHSAPRNPKIADIFFKCGFIESWGRGYFKIKTICEEQNATLPEPKVVSGGFSAICNASETYKKLAAEYGIDGFAETAQKVPSNCPEVAQKLPRNCPENL
;
A
#
# COMPACT_ATOMS: atom_id res chain seq x y z
N MET A 1 8.41 9.80 12.17
CA MET A 1 7.09 9.32 11.70
C MET A 1 6.61 10.05 10.46
N THR A 2 6.86 11.32 10.33
CA THR A 2 6.67 12.06 9.08
C THR A 2 7.16 11.29 7.85
N GLN A 3 8.34 10.65 7.90
CA GLN A 3 8.89 9.92 6.75
C GLN A 3 7.99 8.79 6.22
N VAL A 4 7.27 8.05 7.07
CA VAL A 4 6.34 7.00 6.60
C VAL A 4 5.12 7.63 5.97
N GLU A 5 4.55 8.66 6.59
CA GLU A 5 3.40 9.37 6.04
C GLU A 5 3.77 10.13 4.77
N ASP A 6 4.93 10.79 4.74
CA ASP A 6 5.45 11.46 3.54
C ASP A 6 5.65 10.47 2.38
N ALA A 7 6.22 9.28 2.67
CA ALA A 7 6.37 8.22 1.66
C ALA A 7 5.02 7.73 1.13
N LEU A 8 4.04 7.53 2.03
CA LEU A 8 2.68 7.16 1.65
C LEU A 8 2.04 8.25 0.77
N ASP A 9 2.16 9.52 1.16
CA ASP A 9 1.59 10.62 0.40
C ASP A 9 2.21 10.72 -0.99
N ILE A 10 3.53 10.58 -1.11
CA ILE A 10 4.21 10.56 -2.40
C ILE A 10 3.72 9.40 -3.26
N ILE A 11 3.63 8.19 -2.69
CA ILE A 11 3.24 6.99 -3.42
C ILE A 11 1.79 7.10 -3.90
N TYR A 12 0.87 7.52 -3.03
CA TYR A 12 -0.56 7.59 -3.36
C TYR A 12 -0.95 8.82 -4.20
N THR A 13 -0.17 9.89 -4.17
CA THR A 13 -0.42 11.07 -5.02
C THR A 13 0.25 11.00 -6.39
N LYS A 14 1.43 10.37 -6.47
CA LYS A 14 2.20 10.33 -7.73
C LYS A 14 2.01 9.02 -8.49
N TYR A 15 1.97 7.88 -7.79
CA TYR A 15 2.06 6.56 -8.41
C TYR A 15 0.78 5.74 -8.28
N MET A 16 0.16 5.69 -7.10
CA MET A 16 -1.06 4.92 -6.85
C MET A 16 -2.29 5.82 -6.75
N LYS A 17 -2.53 6.64 -7.77
CA LYS A 17 -3.73 7.49 -7.81
C LYS A 17 -5.00 6.65 -7.82
N ALA A 18 -6.01 7.12 -7.10
CA ALA A 18 -7.32 6.50 -7.15
C ALA A 18 -7.94 6.63 -8.54
N LEU A 19 -8.58 5.57 -8.99
CA LEU A 19 -9.53 5.61 -10.08
C LEU A 19 -10.90 6.00 -9.51
N ILE A 20 -11.53 6.97 -10.15
CA ILE A 20 -12.83 7.49 -9.72
C ILE A 20 -13.88 6.82 -10.58
N SER A 21 -14.85 6.17 -9.93
CA SER A 21 -16.02 5.62 -10.61
C SER A 21 -17.30 6.16 -9.96
N TYR A 22 -18.39 6.08 -10.72
CA TYR A 22 -19.72 6.45 -10.25
C TYR A 22 -20.61 5.22 -10.39
N PRO A 23 -20.67 4.34 -9.36
CA PRO A 23 -21.48 3.13 -9.40
C PRO A 23 -22.97 3.43 -9.53
N ASP A 24 -23.38 4.61 -9.13
CA ASP A 24 -24.68 5.21 -9.40
C ASP A 24 -24.49 6.70 -9.75
N GLU A 25 -25.54 7.38 -10.19
CA GLU A 25 -25.45 8.79 -10.64
C GLU A 25 -25.06 9.78 -9.53
N ILE A 26 -25.07 9.36 -8.28
CA ILE A 26 -24.94 10.25 -7.11
C ILE A 26 -23.63 10.00 -6.36
N HIS A 27 -23.21 8.75 -6.23
CA HIS A 27 -22.09 8.39 -5.36
C HIS A 27 -20.78 8.23 -6.12
N ARG A 28 -19.78 8.98 -5.68
CA ARG A 28 -18.40 8.85 -6.14
C ARG A 28 -17.70 7.73 -5.36
N ALA A 29 -17.12 6.77 -6.05
CA ALA A 29 -16.27 5.74 -5.47
C ALA A 29 -14.83 5.95 -5.91
N GLU A 30 -13.91 5.76 -4.96
CA GLU A 30 -12.46 5.80 -5.21
C GLU A 30 -11.89 4.38 -5.07
N THR A 31 -11.28 3.89 -6.11
CA THR A 31 -10.61 2.58 -6.12
C THR A 31 -9.12 2.79 -6.25
N TYR A 32 -8.38 2.40 -5.21
CA TYR A 32 -6.93 2.45 -5.21
C TYR A 32 -6.34 1.15 -5.76
N PHE A 33 -5.14 1.24 -6.30
CA PHE A 33 -4.37 0.08 -6.75
C PHE A 33 -4.18 -0.94 -5.62
N PHE A 34 -3.82 -0.46 -4.45
CA PHE A 34 -3.65 -1.24 -3.23
C PHE A 34 -4.11 -0.42 -2.01
N PRO A 35 -4.73 -1.02 -0.98
CA PRO A 35 -5.24 -0.30 0.18
C PRO A 35 -4.16 0.45 0.94
N ARG A 36 -4.38 1.76 1.17
CA ARG A 36 -3.40 2.62 1.86
C ARG A 36 -3.06 2.13 3.27
N GLY A 37 -4.06 1.66 4.03
CA GLY A 37 -3.84 1.12 5.37
C GLY A 37 -2.98 -0.14 5.39
N ALA A 38 -3.19 -1.05 4.43
CA ALA A 38 -2.39 -2.25 4.28
C ALA A 38 -0.95 -1.92 3.85
N PHE A 39 -0.77 -0.99 2.92
CA PHE A 39 0.55 -0.54 2.50
C PHE A 39 1.34 0.13 3.63
N ARG A 40 0.66 0.95 4.44
CA ARG A 40 1.23 1.56 5.66
C ARG A 40 1.75 0.49 6.63
N GLU A 41 0.97 -0.54 6.86
CA GLU A 41 1.36 -1.66 7.72
C GLU A 41 2.59 -2.41 7.19
N LEU A 42 2.68 -2.62 5.86
CA LEU A 42 3.87 -3.20 5.22
C LEU A 42 5.12 -2.34 5.42
N LEU A 43 5.01 -1.01 5.29
CA LEU A 43 6.14 -0.10 5.54
C LEU A 43 6.60 -0.12 7.01
N LEU A 44 5.66 -0.15 7.96
CA LEU A 44 5.98 -0.28 9.38
C LEU A 44 6.68 -1.61 9.67
N ASN A 45 6.19 -2.71 9.09
CA ASN A 45 6.84 -4.01 9.20
C ASN A 45 8.26 -4.01 8.61
N ALA A 46 8.46 -3.39 7.45
CA ALA A 46 9.78 -3.26 6.84
C ALA A 46 10.77 -2.52 7.77
N LEU A 47 10.31 -1.45 8.45
CA LEU A 47 11.12 -0.72 9.43
C LEU A 47 11.44 -1.55 10.68
N ILE A 48 10.46 -2.29 11.21
CA ILE A 48 10.63 -3.12 12.40
C ILE A 48 11.56 -4.31 12.14
N HIS A 49 11.51 -4.88 10.94
CA HIS A 49 12.23 -6.12 10.61
C HIS A 49 13.52 -5.90 9.82
N LYS A 50 13.83 -4.67 9.38
CA LYS A 50 15.09 -4.36 8.70
C LYS A 50 16.30 -4.72 9.56
N ASP A 51 17.32 -5.28 8.93
CA ASP A 51 18.65 -5.43 9.53
C ASP A 51 19.43 -4.12 9.40
N TYR A 52 19.47 -3.33 10.47
CA TYR A 52 20.17 -2.05 10.52
C TYR A 52 21.69 -2.16 10.64
N THR A 53 22.23 -3.37 10.79
CA THR A 53 23.70 -3.58 10.76
C THR A 53 24.23 -3.54 9.33
N LYS A 54 23.35 -3.70 8.32
CA LYS A 54 23.69 -3.69 6.91
C LYS A 54 23.32 -2.34 6.26
N PRO A 55 24.17 -1.79 5.37
CA PRO A 55 23.99 -0.44 4.80
C PRO A 55 22.97 -0.39 3.64
N TYR A 56 22.01 -1.30 3.61
CA TYR A 56 20.99 -1.31 2.55
C TYR A 56 19.75 -0.54 2.99
N PRO A 57 19.20 0.37 2.16
CA PRO A 57 17.93 1.03 2.43
C PRO A 57 16.76 0.04 2.27
N ILE A 58 15.59 0.40 2.81
CA ILE A 58 14.32 -0.20 2.39
C ILE A 58 14.07 0.27 0.95
N GLN A 59 13.75 -0.66 0.06
CA GLN A 59 13.49 -0.38 -1.34
C GLN A 59 12.00 -0.52 -1.64
N ILE A 60 11.45 0.46 -2.33
CA ILE A 60 10.09 0.43 -2.85
C ILE A 60 10.21 0.49 -4.36
N LEU A 61 9.99 -0.65 -5.01
CA LEU A 61 10.09 -0.80 -6.45
C LEU A 61 8.69 -0.74 -7.06
N ILE A 62 8.45 0.26 -7.88
CA ILE A 62 7.16 0.50 -8.50
C ILE A 62 7.24 0.06 -9.95
N TYR A 63 6.48 -0.98 -10.29
CA TYR A 63 6.33 -1.51 -11.64
C TYR A 63 4.94 -1.14 -12.17
N LYS A 64 4.71 -1.36 -13.45
CA LYS A 64 3.43 -1.09 -14.11
C LYS A 64 2.22 -1.80 -13.48
N ASP A 65 2.43 -3.02 -12.97
CA ASP A 65 1.41 -3.97 -12.52
C ASP A 65 1.52 -4.36 -11.05
N LYS A 66 2.62 -3.97 -10.39
CA LYS A 66 2.89 -4.33 -8.99
C LYS A 66 3.79 -3.32 -8.30
N ILE A 67 3.76 -3.35 -6.98
CA ILE A 67 4.73 -2.66 -6.12
C ILE A 67 5.39 -3.71 -5.24
N ASP A 68 6.70 -3.62 -5.12
CA ASP A 68 7.48 -4.49 -4.27
C ASP A 68 8.16 -3.67 -3.17
N ILE A 69 7.91 -4.03 -1.92
CA ILE A 69 8.58 -3.45 -0.75
C ILE A 69 9.60 -4.48 -0.25
N TRP A 70 10.87 -4.18 -0.42
CA TRP A 70 11.96 -5.03 0.03
C TRP A 70 12.75 -4.39 1.16
N ASN A 71 13.10 -5.19 2.17
CA ASN A 71 14.05 -4.83 3.20
C ASN A 71 15.04 -5.96 3.44
N ILE A 72 16.30 -5.58 3.71
CA ILE A 72 17.31 -6.55 4.14
C ILE A 72 16.98 -7.04 5.55
N GLY A 73 17.08 -8.35 5.78
CA GLY A 73 16.83 -9.01 7.05
C GLY A 73 16.12 -10.34 6.84
N GLU A 74 16.66 -11.38 7.44
CA GLU A 74 16.08 -12.72 7.38
C GLU A 74 14.83 -12.81 8.25
N MET A 75 13.89 -13.64 7.84
CA MET A 75 12.74 -13.98 8.68
C MET A 75 13.20 -14.72 9.93
N PRO A 76 12.53 -14.53 11.09
CA PRO A 76 12.75 -15.37 12.25
C PRO A 76 12.49 -16.83 11.91
N GLU A 77 13.38 -17.73 12.33
CA GLU A 77 13.24 -19.20 12.09
C GLU A 77 11.92 -19.76 12.65
N THR A 78 11.36 -19.08 13.65
CA THR A 78 10.11 -19.46 14.31
C THR A 78 8.86 -19.13 13.51
N VAL A 79 8.96 -18.38 12.41
CA VAL A 79 7.83 -17.92 11.59
C VAL A 79 8.00 -18.42 10.17
N LYS A 80 7.02 -19.16 9.68
CA LYS A 80 6.98 -19.60 8.28
C LYS A 80 6.17 -18.61 7.45
N ILE A 81 6.49 -18.49 6.16
CA ILE A 81 5.76 -17.61 5.22
C ILE A 81 4.27 -17.95 5.20
N GLU A 82 3.92 -19.23 5.22
CA GLU A 82 2.54 -19.73 5.18
C GLU A 82 1.73 -19.32 6.42
N ASP A 83 2.41 -18.99 7.52
CA ASP A 83 1.78 -18.65 8.78
C ASP A 83 1.70 -17.13 9.03
N LEU A 84 2.28 -16.30 8.13
CA LEU A 84 2.28 -14.84 8.30
C LEU A 84 0.87 -14.24 8.43
N TYR A 85 -0.09 -14.77 7.68
CA TYR A 85 -1.48 -14.31 7.72
C TYR A 85 -2.32 -14.92 8.86
N LYS A 86 -1.72 -15.77 9.68
CA LYS A 86 -2.31 -16.33 10.89
C LYS A 86 -1.83 -15.57 12.13
N LEU A 87 -2.52 -15.75 13.23
CA LEU A 87 -2.03 -15.24 14.52
C LEU A 87 -0.76 -16.00 14.92
N HIS A 88 0.33 -15.30 15.13
CA HIS A 88 1.61 -15.85 15.55
C HIS A 88 2.27 -14.94 16.59
N HIS A 89 3.22 -15.49 17.34
CA HIS A 89 4.01 -14.69 18.27
C HIS A 89 4.91 -13.72 17.51
N SER A 90 4.93 -12.47 17.95
CA SER A 90 5.80 -11.46 17.37
C SER A 90 7.25 -11.70 17.78
N ALA A 91 8.13 -11.71 16.79
CA ALA A 91 9.58 -11.75 16.99
C ALA A 91 10.23 -10.60 16.19
N PRO A 92 10.04 -9.34 16.64
CA PRO A 92 10.58 -8.20 15.92
C PRO A 92 12.11 -8.20 15.97
N ARG A 93 12.77 -7.98 14.82
CA ARG A 93 14.23 -7.83 14.78
C ARG A 93 14.69 -6.60 15.58
N ASN A 94 13.89 -5.54 15.56
CA ASN A 94 14.17 -4.29 16.28
C ASN A 94 13.10 -4.03 17.35
N PRO A 95 13.17 -4.69 18.53
CA PRO A 95 12.13 -4.58 19.54
C PRO A 95 11.97 -3.16 20.11
N LYS A 96 13.03 -2.36 20.16
CA LYS A 96 12.94 -0.96 20.59
C LYS A 96 12.15 -0.08 19.63
N ILE A 97 12.28 -0.32 18.30
CA ILE A 97 11.50 0.38 17.29
C ILE A 97 10.04 -0.04 17.40
N ALA A 98 9.78 -1.34 17.53
CA ALA A 98 8.43 -1.86 17.71
C ALA A 98 7.75 -1.30 18.97
N ASP A 99 8.45 -1.21 20.09
CA ASP A 99 7.94 -0.63 21.33
C ASP A 99 7.58 0.87 21.16
N ILE A 100 8.44 1.64 20.51
CA ILE A 100 8.16 3.06 20.22
C ILE A 100 6.93 3.18 19.31
N PHE A 101 6.82 2.37 18.24
CA PHE A 101 5.68 2.39 17.34
C PHE A 101 4.38 2.02 18.07
N PHE A 102 4.43 1.07 18.98
CA PHE A 102 3.28 0.70 19.81
C PHE A 102 2.88 1.86 20.75
N LYS A 103 3.81 2.43 21.49
CA LYS A 103 3.56 3.55 22.42
C LYS A 103 3.05 4.81 21.70
N CYS A 104 3.47 5.03 20.46
CA CYS A 104 2.98 6.13 19.63
C CYS A 104 1.67 5.82 18.88
N GLY A 105 1.09 4.64 19.09
CA GLY A 105 -0.17 4.26 18.44
C GLY A 105 -0.06 3.95 16.94
N PHE A 106 1.15 3.66 16.45
CA PHE A 106 1.36 3.33 15.04
C PHE A 106 1.06 1.86 14.72
N ILE A 107 1.29 1.00 15.68
CA ILE A 107 0.88 -0.40 15.65
C ILE A 107 0.00 -0.68 16.86
N GLU A 108 -1.05 -1.48 16.67
CA GLU A 108 -2.05 -1.74 17.73
C GLU A 108 -1.65 -2.91 18.63
N SER A 109 -0.93 -3.88 18.09
CA SER A 109 -0.48 -5.06 18.83
C SER A 109 0.66 -5.77 18.11
N TRP A 110 1.38 -6.59 18.86
CA TRP A 110 2.51 -7.36 18.37
C TRP A 110 2.02 -8.65 17.68
N GLY A 111 2.61 -8.98 16.52
CA GLY A 111 2.32 -10.21 15.78
C GLY A 111 1.00 -10.23 15.01
N ARG A 112 0.36 -9.08 14.81
CA ARG A 112 -0.90 -8.96 14.06
C ARG A 112 -0.79 -8.16 12.75
N GLY A 113 0.39 -7.70 12.36
CA GLY A 113 0.56 -6.84 11.19
C GLY A 113 0.00 -7.47 9.91
N TYR A 114 0.41 -8.69 9.59
CA TYR A 114 -0.08 -9.40 8.41
C TYR A 114 -1.55 -9.82 8.51
N PHE A 115 -2.04 -10.13 9.70
CA PHE A 115 -3.47 -10.37 9.92
C PHE A 115 -4.29 -9.10 9.65
N LYS A 116 -3.84 -7.94 10.10
CA LYS A 116 -4.46 -6.64 9.82
C LYS A 116 -4.44 -6.31 8.33
N ILE A 117 -3.31 -6.55 7.64
CA ILE A 117 -3.21 -6.41 6.19
C ILE A 117 -4.28 -7.27 5.50
N LYS A 118 -4.43 -8.53 5.92
CA LYS A 118 -5.44 -9.44 5.39
C LYS A 118 -6.84 -8.86 5.56
N THR A 119 -7.21 -8.45 6.78
CA THR A 119 -8.53 -7.86 7.06
C THR A 119 -8.82 -6.65 6.17
N ILE A 120 -7.87 -5.71 6.06
CA ILE A 120 -8.03 -4.52 5.22
C ILE A 120 -8.18 -4.89 3.73
N CYS A 121 -7.40 -5.85 3.24
CA CYS A 121 -7.50 -6.30 1.86
C CYS A 121 -8.84 -6.98 1.58
N GLU A 122 -9.34 -7.82 2.50
CA GLU A 122 -10.64 -8.48 2.38
C GLU A 122 -11.79 -7.47 2.39
N GLU A 123 -11.78 -6.49 3.30
CA GLU A 123 -12.78 -5.43 3.38
C GLU A 123 -12.84 -4.55 2.12
N GLN A 124 -11.70 -4.35 1.45
CA GLN A 124 -11.60 -3.51 0.25
C GLN A 124 -11.53 -4.32 -1.05
N ASN A 125 -11.80 -5.62 -1.01
CA ASN A 125 -11.71 -6.53 -2.16
C ASN A 125 -10.37 -6.40 -2.92
N ALA A 126 -9.27 -6.22 -2.18
CA ALA A 126 -7.93 -6.11 -2.71
C ALA A 126 -7.19 -7.46 -2.66
N THR A 127 -6.23 -7.61 -3.56
CA THR A 127 -5.35 -8.79 -3.58
C THR A 127 -4.42 -8.78 -2.37
N LEU A 128 -4.25 -9.93 -1.71
CA LEU A 128 -3.28 -10.06 -0.62
C LEU A 128 -1.85 -9.87 -1.15
N PRO A 129 -0.96 -9.19 -0.40
CA PRO A 129 0.45 -9.12 -0.76
C PRO A 129 1.08 -10.51 -0.79
N GLU A 130 2.00 -10.74 -1.71
CA GLU A 130 2.78 -11.97 -1.78
C GLU A 130 4.09 -11.80 -0.99
N PRO A 131 4.26 -12.45 0.17
CA PRO A 131 5.51 -12.42 0.90
C PRO A 131 6.54 -13.36 0.26
N LYS A 132 7.78 -12.89 0.09
CA LYS A 132 8.90 -13.68 -0.44
C LYS A 132 10.18 -13.42 0.32
N VAL A 133 10.96 -14.45 0.54
CA VAL A 133 12.35 -14.32 1.00
C VAL A 133 13.27 -14.33 -0.22
N VAL A 134 13.96 -13.24 -0.45
CA VAL A 134 14.81 -13.05 -1.64
C VAL A 134 16.02 -12.18 -1.32
N SER A 135 17.17 -12.54 -1.86
CA SER A 135 18.42 -11.76 -1.74
C SER A 135 18.82 -11.43 -0.29
N GLY A 136 18.63 -12.39 0.64
CA GLY A 136 18.95 -12.19 2.07
C GLY A 136 18.04 -11.19 2.79
N GLY A 137 16.90 -10.89 2.20
CA GLY A 137 15.88 -9.99 2.74
C GLY A 137 14.47 -10.52 2.55
N PHE A 138 13.52 -9.69 2.89
CA PHE A 138 12.10 -9.96 2.79
C PHE A 138 11.46 -8.98 1.81
N SER A 139 10.63 -9.51 0.92
CA SER A 139 9.88 -8.78 -0.09
C SER A 139 8.39 -8.99 0.12
N ALA A 140 7.61 -7.92 0.03
CA ALA A 140 6.15 -7.95 0.01
C ALA A 140 5.66 -7.36 -1.31
N ILE A 141 5.14 -8.22 -2.19
CA ILE A 141 4.68 -7.84 -3.53
C ILE A 141 3.19 -7.53 -3.48
N CYS A 142 2.83 -6.28 -3.78
CA CYS A 142 1.45 -5.80 -3.84
C CYS A 142 1.00 -5.73 -5.30
N ASN A 143 0.01 -6.54 -5.66
CA ASN A 143 -0.60 -6.54 -6.99
C ASN A 143 -1.89 -5.72 -7.00
N ALA A 144 -2.25 -5.17 -8.16
CA ALA A 144 -3.52 -4.47 -8.35
C ALA A 144 -4.70 -5.39 -8.05
N SER A 145 -5.74 -4.86 -7.42
CA SER A 145 -7.01 -5.57 -7.26
C SER A 145 -7.68 -5.80 -8.62
N GLU A 146 -8.51 -6.84 -8.72
CA GLU A 146 -9.26 -7.10 -9.95
C GLU A 146 -10.24 -5.95 -10.29
N THR A 147 -10.80 -5.31 -9.27
CA THR A 147 -11.65 -4.12 -9.44
C THR A 147 -10.86 -2.97 -10.06
N TYR A 148 -9.65 -2.71 -9.55
CA TYR A 148 -8.77 -1.69 -10.12
C TYR A 148 -8.40 -1.99 -11.57
N LYS A 149 -8.04 -3.24 -11.88
CA LYS A 149 -7.67 -3.66 -13.24
C LYS A 149 -8.82 -3.47 -14.24
N LYS A 150 -10.05 -3.81 -13.84
CA LYS A 150 -11.26 -3.60 -14.69
C LYS A 150 -11.48 -2.13 -14.97
N LEU A 151 -11.47 -1.28 -13.94
CA LEU A 151 -11.64 0.17 -14.10
C LEU A 151 -10.49 0.78 -14.92
N ALA A 152 -9.25 0.35 -14.70
CA ALA A 152 -8.11 0.82 -15.48
C ALA A 152 -8.26 0.48 -16.96
N ALA A 153 -8.74 -0.72 -17.28
CA ALA A 153 -9.00 -1.13 -18.65
C ALA A 153 -10.13 -0.29 -19.31
N GLU A 154 -11.22 -0.01 -18.58
CA GLU A 154 -12.31 0.86 -19.05
C GLU A 154 -11.82 2.28 -19.36
N TYR A 155 -10.86 2.79 -18.58
CA TYR A 155 -10.29 4.14 -18.77
C TYR A 155 -9.12 4.16 -19.76
N GLY A 156 -8.75 3.01 -20.33
CA GLY A 156 -7.59 2.87 -21.21
C GLY A 156 -6.28 3.24 -20.53
N ILE A 157 -6.20 2.99 -19.21
CA ILE A 157 -5.03 3.27 -18.39
C ILE A 157 -4.14 2.04 -18.38
N ASP A 158 -2.92 2.20 -18.82
CA ASP A 158 -1.92 1.16 -18.85
C ASP A 158 -0.85 1.44 -17.77
N GLY A 159 -1.07 0.95 -16.56
CA GLY A 159 -0.17 1.14 -15.42
C GLY A 159 -0.46 2.37 -14.55
N PHE A 160 0.43 2.68 -13.61
CA PHE A 160 0.22 3.74 -12.60
C PHE A 160 0.30 5.17 -13.13
N ALA A 161 1.02 5.41 -14.23
CA ALA A 161 1.54 6.74 -14.54
C ALA A 161 0.55 7.69 -15.21
N GLU A 162 -0.55 7.20 -15.79
CA GLU A 162 -1.43 8.02 -16.64
C GLU A 162 -2.75 8.44 -16.00
N THR A 163 -3.03 8.03 -14.77
CA THR A 163 -4.33 8.19 -14.13
C THR A 163 -4.77 9.64 -13.87
N ALA A 164 -3.89 10.61 -14.06
CA ALA A 164 -4.15 11.99 -13.61
C ALA A 164 -5.03 12.83 -14.55
N GLN A 165 -5.33 12.40 -15.77
CA GLN A 165 -5.89 13.32 -16.79
C GLN A 165 -7.09 12.82 -17.60
N LYS A 166 -7.51 11.57 -17.47
CA LYS A 166 -8.68 11.10 -18.23
C LYS A 166 -9.93 11.07 -17.35
N VAL A 167 -10.78 12.08 -17.50
CA VAL A 167 -12.17 12.02 -17.03
C VAL A 167 -12.91 11.07 -17.98
N PRO A 168 -13.63 10.04 -17.48
CA PRO A 168 -14.38 9.13 -18.32
C PRO A 168 -15.39 9.89 -19.20
N SER A 169 -15.57 9.45 -20.42
CA SER A 169 -16.58 10.00 -21.35
C SER A 169 -18.02 9.85 -20.82
N ASN A 170 -18.25 8.96 -19.85
CA ASN A 170 -19.52 8.69 -19.21
C ASN A 170 -19.73 9.45 -17.89
N CYS A 171 -18.89 10.45 -17.57
CA CYS A 171 -19.17 11.29 -16.41
C CYS A 171 -20.45 12.10 -16.66
N PRO A 172 -21.41 12.16 -15.70
CA PRO A 172 -22.58 13.02 -15.83
C PRO A 172 -22.13 14.44 -16.18
N GLU A 173 -22.86 15.11 -17.06
CA GLU A 173 -22.52 16.46 -17.58
C GLU A 173 -22.26 17.49 -16.47
N VAL A 174 -22.84 17.28 -15.28
CA VAL A 174 -22.65 18.09 -14.08
C VAL A 174 -21.22 18.01 -13.54
N ALA A 175 -20.56 16.86 -13.63
CA ALA A 175 -19.18 16.68 -13.14
C ALA A 175 -18.14 17.34 -14.08
N GLN A 176 -18.50 17.58 -15.34
CA GLN A 176 -17.64 18.28 -16.31
C GLN A 176 -17.62 19.80 -16.13
N LYS A 177 -18.58 20.37 -15.40
CA LYS A 177 -18.77 21.82 -15.21
C LYS A 177 -18.19 22.37 -13.90
N LEU A 178 -17.54 21.56 -13.08
CA LEU A 178 -16.83 22.07 -11.90
C LEU A 178 -15.64 22.93 -12.34
N PRO A 179 -15.54 24.19 -11.87
CA PRO A 179 -14.47 25.09 -12.30
C PRO A 179 -13.12 24.53 -11.86
N ARG A 180 -12.17 24.49 -12.81
CA ARG A 180 -10.76 24.15 -12.58
C ARG A 180 -10.02 25.31 -11.94
N ASN A 181 -10.50 25.82 -10.82
CA ASN A 181 -9.83 26.87 -10.06
C ASN A 181 -9.49 26.32 -8.67
N CYS A 182 -8.39 25.58 -8.57
CA CYS A 182 -7.56 25.70 -7.38
C CYS A 182 -6.73 27.00 -7.56
N PRO A 183 -6.77 27.96 -6.61
CA PRO A 183 -5.86 29.07 -6.65
C PRO A 183 -4.43 28.55 -6.50
N GLU A 184 -3.61 28.82 -7.50
CA GLU A 184 -2.16 28.85 -7.33
C GLU A 184 -1.88 30.02 -6.39
N ASN A 185 -1.30 29.73 -5.24
CA ASN A 185 -0.75 30.61 -4.21
C ASN A 185 -1.40 30.43 -2.83
N LEU A 186 -0.69 29.67 -2.02
CA LEU A 186 -0.15 30.09 -0.71
C LEU A 186 0.84 29.02 -0.23
#